data_7a1bdccab6fdf25e224dcd7a9e4b19b5
#
_entry.id   7a1bdccab6fdf25e224dcd7a9e4b19b5
#
_cell.length_a   1.000
_cell.length_b   1.000
_cell.length_c   1.000
_cell.angle_alpha   90.00
_cell.angle_beta   90.00
_cell.angle_gamma   90.00
#
_symmetry.space_group_name_H-M   'P 1'
#
loop_
_entity.id
_entity.type
_entity.pdbx_description
1 polymer ?
#
loop_
_entity_poly.entity_id
_entity_poly.type
_entity_poly.pdbx_seq_one_letter_code
_entity_poly.pdbx_strand_id
1 'polypeptide(L)'
;MKLLKDWSNFEKILLFGSIIIVSIVGIVFKSDVLTVSCSIVGIITALLLAKGKNLGQVFGLLITILYSIVSYKNKYYGEVLIYALLMLPMYIIGIFTWINHKSEKTDSVEINSIKKKEWIIVSVISIGVFIGIYYLLKAFNTNELIVSTLSVLASLFAVYLQIRRSKYSFGFYIINDIILMFLWGIPALHGSYILVPMLLNPTINFINDTYGFYNWKKTEKIQRS
;
A
#
# COMPACT_ATOMS: atom_id res chain seq x y z
N MET A 1 -8.24 -20.05 12.96
CA MET A 1 -8.12 -19.40 14.28
C MET A 1 -6.69 -19.24 14.83
N LYS A 2 -5.66 -19.96 14.33
CA LYS A 2 -4.26 -19.78 14.79
C LYS A 2 -3.63 -18.43 14.37
N LEU A 3 -4.02 -17.87 13.22
CA LEU A 3 -3.45 -16.62 12.66
C LEU A 3 -3.71 -15.36 13.50
N LEU A 4 -4.77 -15.34 14.31
CA LEU A 4 -5.14 -14.16 15.11
C LEU A 4 -4.75 -14.27 16.59
N LYS A 5 -4.09 -15.38 17.00
CA LYS A 5 -3.72 -15.61 18.40
C LYS A 5 -2.74 -14.56 18.92
N ASP A 6 -1.83 -14.10 18.06
CA ASP A 6 -0.77 -13.16 18.40
C ASP A 6 -1.13 -11.69 18.05
N TRP A 7 -2.44 -11.42 17.84
CA TRP A 7 -2.91 -10.09 17.51
C TRP A 7 -3.40 -9.35 18.75
N SER A 8 -2.95 -8.13 18.92
CA SER A 8 -3.44 -7.22 19.96
C SER A 8 -4.91 -6.86 19.73
N ASN A 9 -5.58 -6.38 20.77
CA ASN A 9 -6.97 -5.89 20.64
C ASN A 9 -7.07 -4.74 19.64
N PHE A 10 -6.07 -3.84 19.61
CA PHE A 10 -6.00 -2.76 18.65
C PHE A 10 -5.96 -3.27 17.20
N GLU A 11 -5.12 -4.25 16.90
CA GLU A 11 -5.00 -4.83 15.55
C GLU A 11 -6.31 -5.53 15.12
N LYS A 12 -6.97 -6.22 16.04
CA LYS A 12 -8.26 -6.85 15.77
C LYS A 12 -9.36 -5.80 15.50
N ILE A 13 -9.42 -4.74 16.31
CA ILE A 13 -10.37 -3.63 16.11
C ILE A 13 -10.09 -2.95 14.77
N LEU A 14 -8.82 -2.69 14.45
CA LEU A 14 -8.42 -2.06 13.21
C LEU A 14 -8.82 -2.93 12.00
N LEU A 15 -8.57 -4.25 12.04
CA LEU A 15 -8.94 -5.18 10.97
C LEU A 15 -10.46 -5.27 10.81
N PHE A 16 -11.16 -5.72 11.85
CA PHE A 16 -12.58 -6.00 11.76
C PHE A 16 -13.42 -4.73 11.63
N GLY A 17 -13.05 -3.65 12.34
CA GLY A 17 -13.71 -2.36 12.23
C GLY A 17 -13.59 -1.78 10.81
N SER A 18 -12.40 -1.84 10.22
CA SER A 18 -12.20 -1.37 8.85
C SER A 18 -12.99 -2.20 7.83
N ILE A 19 -13.01 -3.54 7.97
CA ILE A 19 -13.80 -4.42 7.09
C ILE A 19 -15.29 -4.08 7.20
N ILE A 20 -15.80 -3.90 8.43
CA ILE A 20 -17.22 -3.57 8.67
C ILE A 20 -17.53 -2.20 8.02
N ILE A 21 -16.72 -1.18 8.25
CA ILE A 21 -16.91 0.16 7.70
C ILE A 21 -16.93 0.12 6.16
N VAL A 22 -15.94 -0.54 5.54
CA VAL A 22 -15.86 -0.66 4.07
C VAL A 22 -17.06 -1.43 3.52
N SER A 23 -17.50 -2.49 4.20
CA SER A 23 -18.67 -3.27 3.78
C SER A 23 -19.95 -2.44 3.86
N ILE A 24 -20.18 -1.70 4.95
CA ILE A 24 -21.34 -0.81 5.12
C ILE A 24 -21.34 0.27 4.02
N VAL A 25 -20.20 0.93 3.83
CA VAL A 25 -20.06 1.98 2.80
C VAL A 25 -20.27 1.40 1.40
N GLY A 26 -19.72 0.21 1.13
CA GLY A 26 -19.96 -0.49 -0.14
C GLY A 26 -21.44 -0.76 -0.41
N ILE A 27 -22.21 -1.17 0.61
CA ILE A 27 -23.67 -1.38 0.51
C ILE A 27 -24.39 -0.04 0.30
N VAL A 28 -24.11 0.97 1.11
CA VAL A 28 -24.76 2.29 1.05
C VAL A 28 -24.57 2.94 -0.33
N PHE A 29 -23.36 2.88 -0.87
CA PHE A 29 -23.03 3.48 -2.16
C PHE A 29 -23.21 2.51 -3.35
N LYS A 30 -23.77 1.30 -3.12
CA LYS A 30 -24.01 0.28 -4.14
C LYS A 30 -22.75 -0.05 -4.96
N SER A 31 -21.60 -0.10 -4.29
CA SER A 31 -20.34 -0.47 -4.91
C SER A 31 -20.39 -1.92 -5.40
N ASP A 32 -19.73 -2.23 -6.51
CA ASP A 32 -19.64 -3.61 -6.98
C ASP A 32 -18.80 -4.49 -6.02
N VAL A 33 -19.11 -5.79 -6.04
CA VAL A 33 -18.47 -6.78 -5.15
C VAL A 33 -16.95 -6.81 -5.31
N LEU A 34 -16.46 -6.61 -6.53
CA LEU A 34 -15.02 -6.62 -6.81
C LEU A 34 -14.32 -5.44 -6.14
N THR A 35 -14.91 -4.24 -6.20
CA THR A 35 -14.38 -3.03 -5.54
C THR A 35 -14.33 -3.20 -4.03
N VAL A 36 -15.39 -3.73 -3.42
CA VAL A 36 -15.43 -4.00 -1.96
C VAL A 36 -14.39 -5.07 -1.59
N SER A 37 -14.29 -6.16 -2.36
CA SER A 37 -13.31 -7.22 -2.14
C SER A 37 -11.87 -6.68 -2.26
N CYS A 38 -11.60 -5.83 -3.25
CA CYS A 38 -10.33 -5.16 -3.43
C CYS A 38 -9.96 -4.34 -2.17
N SER A 39 -10.88 -3.56 -1.64
CA SER A 39 -10.68 -2.77 -0.42
C SER A 39 -10.40 -3.65 0.80
N ILE A 40 -11.14 -4.73 0.98
CA ILE A 40 -10.94 -5.68 2.10
C ILE A 40 -9.56 -6.35 2.00
N VAL A 41 -9.17 -6.81 0.81
CA VAL A 41 -7.84 -7.42 0.59
C VAL A 41 -6.75 -6.39 0.85
N GLY A 42 -6.94 -5.13 0.46
CA GLY A 42 -6.01 -4.04 0.76
C GLY A 42 -5.79 -3.83 2.26
N ILE A 43 -6.85 -3.78 3.05
CA ILE A 43 -6.80 -3.65 4.52
C ILE A 43 -6.04 -4.84 5.15
N ILE A 44 -6.34 -6.07 4.74
CA ILE A 44 -5.64 -7.26 5.21
C ILE A 44 -4.16 -7.19 4.86
N THR A 45 -3.83 -6.78 3.62
CA THR A 45 -2.46 -6.58 3.15
C THR A 45 -1.71 -5.61 4.06
N ALA A 46 -2.23 -4.39 4.22
CA ALA A 46 -1.58 -3.33 5.00
C ALA A 46 -1.29 -3.79 6.44
N LEU A 47 -2.24 -4.44 7.09
CA LEU A 47 -2.07 -4.89 8.48
C LEU A 47 -1.08 -6.06 8.61
N LEU A 48 -1.08 -7.02 7.67
CA LEU A 48 -0.10 -8.11 7.64
C LEU A 48 1.32 -7.58 7.40
N LEU A 49 1.47 -6.59 6.53
CA LEU A 49 2.74 -5.92 6.29
C LEU A 49 3.20 -5.13 7.51
N ALA A 50 2.29 -4.43 8.17
CA ALA A 50 2.58 -3.73 9.43
C ALA A 50 3.06 -4.67 10.55
N LYS A 51 2.64 -5.93 10.52
CA LYS A 51 3.12 -6.99 11.42
C LYS A 51 4.40 -7.67 10.96
N GLY A 52 4.94 -7.33 9.80
CA GLY A 52 6.13 -7.98 9.23
C GLY A 52 5.90 -9.43 8.81
N LYS A 53 4.65 -9.82 8.51
CA LYS A 53 4.29 -11.18 8.10
C LYS A 53 4.43 -11.33 6.59
N ASN A 54 5.12 -12.38 6.13
CA ASN A 54 5.31 -12.64 4.68
C ASN A 54 3.98 -12.81 3.93
N LEU A 55 2.93 -13.27 4.59
CA LEU A 55 1.57 -13.30 4.02
C LEU A 55 1.11 -11.93 3.50
N GLY A 56 1.59 -10.83 4.08
CA GLY A 56 1.33 -9.48 3.58
C GLY A 56 1.82 -9.27 2.15
N GLN A 57 2.97 -9.85 1.77
CA GLN A 57 3.47 -9.81 0.40
C GLN A 57 2.58 -10.63 -0.56
N VAL A 58 2.09 -11.79 -0.11
CA VAL A 58 1.16 -12.63 -0.90
C VAL A 58 -0.16 -11.91 -1.14
N PHE A 59 -0.72 -11.29 -0.08
CA PHE A 59 -1.92 -10.47 -0.22
C PHE A 59 -1.65 -9.20 -1.05
N GLY A 60 -0.43 -8.65 -0.99
CA GLY A 60 0.03 -7.56 -1.85
C GLY A 60 0.02 -7.93 -3.33
N LEU A 61 0.45 -9.14 -3.67
CA LEU A 61 0.32 -9.67 -5.02
C LEU A 61 -1.15 -9.80 -5.45
N LEU A 62 -2.00 -10.32 -4.57
CA LEU A 62 -3.44 -10.47 -4.83
C LEU A 62 -4.13 -9.11 -5.04
N ILE A 63 -3.86 -8.13 -4.16
CA ILE A 63 -4.46 -6.79 -4.30
C ILE A 63 -4.01 -6.12 -5.60
N THR A 64 -2.76 -6.30 -6.02
CA THR A 64 -2.25 -5.76 -7.28
C THR A 64 -3.02 -6.29 -8.47
N ILE A 65 -3.32 -7.59 -8.49
CA ILE A 65 -4.14 -8.22 -9.55
C ILE A 65 -5.57 -7.67 -9.53
N LEU A 66 -6.21 -7.65 -8.36
CA LEU A 66 -7.59 -7.15 -8.21
C LEU A 66 -7.68 -5.67 -8.61
N TYR A 67 -6.74 -4.85 -8.18
CA TYR A 67 -6.71 -3.43 -8.51
C TYR A 67 -6.50 -3.21 -10.02
N SER A 68 -5.64 -4.01 -10.67
CA SER A 68 -5.48 -3.97 -12.13
C SER A 68 -6.78 -4.28 -12.87
N ILE A 69 -7.57 -5.25 -12.37
CA ILE A 69 -8.88 -5.60 -12.97
C ILE A 69 -9.89 -4.45 -12.77
N VAL A 70 -9.95 -3.86 -11.57
CA VAL A 70 -10.81 -2.71 -11.28
C VAL A 70 -10.43 -1.52 -12.15
N SER A 71 -9.15 -1.21 -12.26
CA SER A 71 -8.63 -0.12 -13.10
C SER A 71 -8.93 -0.34 -14.57
N TYR A 72 -8.78 -1.56 -15.09
CA TYR A 72 -9.12 -1.90 -16.48
C TYR A 72 -10.60 -1.67 -16.78
N LYS A 73 -11.51 -2.13 -15.88
CA LYS A 73 -12.95 -1.92 -16.03
C LYS A 73 -13.33 -0.44 -16.05
N ASN A 74 -12.62 0.38 -15.31
CA ASN A 74 -12.83 1.83 -15.24
C ASN A 74 -12.02 2.62 -16.28
N LYS A 75 -11.35 1.93 -17.22
CA LYS A 75 -10.54 2.53 -18.29
C LYS A 75 -9.32 3.35 -17.80
N TYR A 76 -8.82 3.07 -16.59
CA TYR A 76 -7.57 3.62 -16.06
C TYR A 76 -6.37 2.80 -16.56
N TYR A 77 -6.15 2.79 -17.85
CA TYR A 77 -5.13 1.94 -18.49
C TYR A 77 -3.69 2.25 -18.04
N GLY A 78 -3.40 3.50 -17.71
CA GLY A 78 -2.11 3.89 -17.13
C GLY A 78 -1.83 3.16 -15.81
N GLU A 79 -2.83 3.11 -14.93
CA GLU A 79 -2.71 2.37 -13.66
C GLU A 79 -2.55 0.87 -13.88
N VAL A 80 -3.31 0.29 -14.84
CA VAL A 80 -3.17 -1.13 -15.18
C VAL A 80 -1.71 -1.47 -15.52
N LEU A 81 -1.07 -0.64 -16.36
CA LEU A 81 0.33 -0.85 -16.76
C LEU A 81 1.27 -0.72 -15.56
N ILE A 82 1.06 0.26 -14.69
CA ILE A 82 1.90 0.46 -13.50
C ILE A 82 1.78 -0.73 -12.54
N TYR A 83 0.56 -1.15 -12.24
CA TYR A 83 0.34 -2.28 -11.33
C TYR A 83 0.83 -3.60 -11.94
N ALA A 84 0.55 -3.87 -13.21
CA ALA A 84 0.97 -5.09 -13.87
C ALA A 84 2.49 -5.17 -14.12
N LEU A 85 3.11 -4.07 -14.57
CA LEU A 85 4.52 -4.09 -14.97
C LEU A 85 5.50 -3.74 -13.86
N LEU A 86 5.07 -2.96 -12.85
CA LEU A 86 5.96 -2.51 -11.78
C LEU A 86 5.60 -3.15 -10.43
N MET A 87 4.36 -3.02 -9.97
CA MET A 87 3.97 -3.48 -8.63
C MET A 87 3.96 -5.00 -8.52
N LEU A 88 3.40 -5.70 -9.52
CA LEU A 88 3.30 -7.17 -9.50
C LEU A 88 4.68 -7.84 -9.40
N PRO A 89 5.69 -7.55 -10.25
CA PRO A 89 7.02 -8.08 -10.08
C PRO A 89 7.66 -7.74 -8.73
N MET A 90 7.43 -6.53 -8.22
CA MET A 90 7.98 -6.10 -6.93
C MET A 90 7.42 -6.93 -5.77
N TYR A 91 6.12 -7.23 -5.74
CA TYR A 91 5.54 -8.12 -4.73
C TYR A 91 6.06 -9.55 -4.83
N ILE A 92 6.27 -10.08 -6.05
CA ILE A 92 6.88 -11.40 -6.25
C ILE A 92 8.29 -11.42 -5.64
N ILE A 93 9.12 -10.44 -5.96
CA ILE A 93 10.46 -10.30 -5.37
C ILE A 93 10.37 -10.18 -3.84
N GLY A 94 9.39 -9.41 -3.36
CA GLY A 94 9.13 -9.23 -1.93
C GLY A 94 8.84 -10.55 -1.20
N ILE A 95 8.02 -11.42 -1.78
CA ILE A 95 7.70 -12.74 -1.22
C ILE A 95 8.98 -13.55 -1.00
N PHE A 96 9.82 -13.69 -2.03
CA PHE A 96 11.07 -14.44 -1.92
C PHE A 96 12.06 -13.78 -0.95
N THR A 97 12.18 -12.47 -0.99
CA THR A 97 13.07 -11.72 -0.10
C THR A 97 12.67 -11.91 1.36
N TRP A 98 11.39 -11.84 1.68
CA TRP A 98 10.90 -11.95 3.05
C TRP A 98 10.96 -13.39 3.59
N ILE A 99 10.74 -14.40 2.75
CA ILE A 99 10.91 -15.81 3.13
C ILE A 99 12.37 -16.08 3.53
N ASN A 100 13.33 -15.59 2.73
CA ASN A 100 14.74 -15.84 2.93
C ASN A 100 15.37 -15.03 4.09
N HIS A 101 14.62 -14.09 4.66
CA HIS A 101 15.10 -13.24 5.77
C HIS A 101 14.10 -13.21 6.93
N LYS A 102 13.65 -14.39 7.35
CA LYS A 102 12.85 -14.52 8.56
C LYS A 102 13.72 -14.27 9.79
N SER A 103 13.22 -13.48 10.74
CA SER A 103 13.94 -13.21 11.99
C SER A 103 13.95 -14.45 12.89
N GLU A 104 15.07 -14.72 13.53
CA GLU A 104 15.19 -15.75 14.57
C GLU A 104 14.65 -15.28 15.93
N LYS A 105 14.65 -13.96 16.17
CA LYS A 105 14.26 -13.35 17.46
C LYS A 105 12.79 -12.98 17.55
N THR A 106 12.13 -12.81 16.39
CA THR A 106 10.74 -12.35 16.33
C THR A 106 9.97 -13.14 15.26
N ASP A 107 8.66 -13.27 15.43
CA ASP A 107 7.80 -13.91 14.42
C ASP A 107 7.45 -12.95 13.26
N SER A 108 8.46 -12.27 12.76
CA SER A 108 8.38 -11.30 11.66
C SER A 108 9.61 -11.39 10.75
N VAL A 109 9.59 -10.67 9.65
CA VAL A 109 10.78 -10.52 8.80
C VAL A 109 11.88 -9.76 9.54
N GLU A 110 13.15 -10.05 9.25
CA GLU A 110 14.30 -9.32 9.75
C GLU A 110 14.34 -7.90 9.16
N ILE A 111 14.35 -6.89 10.02
CA ILE A 111 14.32 -5.48 9.60
C ILE A 111 15.71 -5.00 9.20
N ASN A 112 15.80 -4.44 8.01
CA ASN A 112 17.05 -3.96 7.42
C ASN A 112 17.15 -2.43 7.49
N SER A 113 18.37 -1.93 7.63
CA SER A 113 18.70 -0.50 7.54
C SER A 113 19.25 -0.13 6.18
N ILE A 114 18.66 0.89 5.59
CA ILE A 114 19.10 1.42 4.30
C ILE A 114 20.35 2.28 4.48
N LYS A 115 21.40 2.02 3.70
CA LYS A 115 22.66 2.78 3.73
C LYS A 115 22.50 4.12 3.01
N LYS A 116 23.28 5.13 3.43
CA LYS A 116 23.27 6.46 2.79
C LYS A 116 23.50 6.41 1.27
N LYS A 117 24.43 5.56 0.81
CA LYS A 117 24.71 5.38 -0.63
C LYS A 117 23.48 4.86 -1.37
N GLU A 118 22.73 3.93 -0.78
CA GLU A 118 21.50 3.40 -1.37
C GLU A 118 20.42 4.48 -1.49
N TRP A 119 20.25 5.33 -0.47
CA TRP A 119 19.34 6.48 -0.52
C TRP A 119 19.68 7.43 -1.68
N ILE A 120 20.97 7.77 -1.87
CA ILE A 120 21.39 8.62 -2.97
C ILE A 120 21.07 8.00 -4.33
N ILE A 121 21.41 6.72 -4.52
CA ILE A 121 21.15 5.99 -5.77
C ILE A 121 19.65 5.97 -6.07
N VAL A 122 18.83 5.60 -5.10
CA VAL A 122 17.37 5.53 -5.26
C VAL A 122 16.78 6.90 -5.55
N SER A 123 17.25 7.96 -4.90
CA SER A 123 16.78 9.32 -5.16
C SER A 123 17.14 9.80 -6.57
N VAL A 124 18.32 9.46 -7.09
CA VAL A 124 18.70 9.79 -8.47
C VAL A 124 17.86 9.04 -9.49
N ILE A 125 17.69 7.73 -9.28
CA ILE A 125 16.85 6.89 -10.15
C ILE A 125 15.40 7.40 -10.15
N SER A 126 14.88 7.84 -9.00
CA SER A 126 13.49 8.30 -8.89
C SER A 126 13.17 9.51 -9.76
N ILE A 127 14.15 10.36 -10.07
CA ILE A 127 13.96 11.49 -11.00
C ILE A 127 13.62 10.96 -12.40
N GLY A 128 14.37 9.99 -12.89
CA GLY A 128 14.10 9.36 -14.19
C GLY A 128 12.77 8.60 -14.19
N VAL A 129 12.48 7.88 -13.10
CA VAL A 129 11.21 7.15 -12.92
C VAL A 129 10.02 8.13 -12.89
N PHE A 130 10.14 9.25 -12.17
CA PHE A 130 9.11 10.30 -12.14
C PHE A 130 8.81 10.83 -13.55
N ILE A 131 9.84 11.16 -14.32
CA ILE A 131 9.70 11.66 -15.70
C ILE A 131 9.02 10.60 -16.57
N GLY A 132 9.46 9.33 -16.50
CA GLY A 132 8.87 8.23 -17.24
C GLY A 132 7.38 8.01 -16.91
N ILE A 133 7.02 7.97 -15.63
CA ILE A 133 5.64 7.83 -15.16
C ILE A 133 4.79 9.03 -15.61
N TYR A 134 5.32 10.26 -15.48
CA TYR A 134 4.60 11.46 -15.92
C TYR A 134 4.20 11.38 -17.38
N TYR A 135 5.14 11.06 -18.28
CA TYR A 135 4.83 10.95 -19.71
C TYR A 135 3.92 9.76 -20.03
N LEU A 136 4.07 8.65 -19.31
CA LEU A 136 3.19 7.49 -19.45
C LEU A 136 1.74 7.87 -19.08
N LEU A 137 1.51 8.44 -17.91
CA LEU A 137 0.18 8.85 -17.46
C LEU A 137 -0.42 9.95 -18.34
N LYS A 138 0.42 10.87 -18.83
CA LYS A 138 0.01 11.90 -19.80
C LYS A 138 -0.47 11.28 -21.11
N ALA A 139 0.20 10.26 -21.61
CA ALA A 139 -0.20 9.56 -22.85
C ALA A 139 -1.56 8.86 -22.70
N PHE A 140 -1.96 8.48 -21.49
CA PHE A 140 -3.28 7.89 -21.19
C PHE A 140 -4.32 8.91 -20.73
N ASN A 141 -4.04 10.22 -20.87
CA ASN A 141 -4.95 11.31 -20.47
C ASN A 141 -5.44 11.16 -19.01
N THR A 142 -4.54 10.79 -18.10
CA THR A 142 -4.87 10.62 -16.69
C THR A 142 -5.26 11.95 -16.06
N ASN A 143 -6.38 11.96 -15.34
CA ASN A 143 -6.83 13.11 -14.58
C ASN A 143 -5.84 13.42 -13.45
N GLU A 144 -5.74 14.70 -13.05
CA GLU A 144 -4.86 15.16 -11.97
C GLU A 144 -3.41 14.63 -12.14
N LEU A 145 -2.86 14.78 -13.35
CA LEU A 145 -1.62 14.16 -13.82
C LEU A 145 -0.46 14.26 -12.82
N ILE A 146 -0.22 15.45 -12.23
CA ILE A 146 0.89 15.65 -11.28
C ILE A 146 0.65 14.89 -9.99
N VAL A 147 -0.56 14.97 -9.44
CA VAL A 147 -0.93 14.30 -8.18
C VAL A 147 -0.88 12.78 -8.35
N SER A 148 -1.40 12.26 -9.47
CA SER A 148 -1.32 10.84 -9.82
C SER A 148 0.13 10.38 -9.99
N THR A 149 0.98 11.18 -10.64
CA THR A 149 2.41 10.84 -10.79
C THR A 149 3.12 10.77 -9.44
N LEU A 150 2.86 11.72 -8.54
CA LEU A 150 3.43 11.73 -7.18
C LEU A 150 2.95 10.53 -6.36
N SER A 151 1.67 10.16 -6.45
CA SER A 151 1.11 8.98 -5.78
C SER A 151 1.80 7.70 -6.23
N VAL A 152 1.92 7.50 -7.54
CA VAL A 152 2.62 6.32 -8.10
C VAL A 152 4.07 6.27 -7.66
N LEU A 153 4.77 7.40 -7.70
CA LEU A 153 6.16 7.46 -7.26
C LEU A 153 6.31 7.12 -5.77
N ALA A 154 5.44 7.68 -4.91
CA ALA A 154 5.44 7.37 -3.49
C ALA A 154 5.18 5.88 -3.22
N SER A 155 4.22 5.27 -3.95
CA SER A 155 3.92 3.84 -3.87
C SER A 155 5.11 2.97 -4.29
N LEU A 156 5.79 3.32 -5.39
CA LEU A 156 6.98 2.58 -5.85
C LEU A 156 8.11 2.63 -4.82
N PHE A 157 8.34 3.80 -4.21
CA PHE A 157 9.30 3.92 -3.11
C PHE A 157 8.90 3.07 -1.91
N ALA A 158 7.64 3.12 -1.52
CA ALA A 158 7.12 2.35 -0.40
C ALA A 158 7.35 0.85 -0.62
N VAL A 159 6.96 0.31 -1.79
CA VAL A 159 7.12 -1.11 -2.12
C VAL A 159 8.60 -1.49 -2.25
N TYR A 160 9.44 -0.64 -2.86
CA TYR A 160 10.90 -0.87 -2.90
C TYR A 160 11.49 -1.00 -1.48
N LEU A 161 11.23 -0.02 -0.62
CA LEU A 161 11.71 -0.06 0.76
C LEU A 161 11.14 -1.21 1.56
N GLN A 162 9.95 -1.68 1.23
CA GLN A 162 9.31 -2.84 1.82
C GLN A 162 10.01 -4.13 1.41
N ILE A 163 10.37 -4.30 0.11
CA ILE A 163 11.21 -5.40 -0.35
C ILE A 163 12.55 -5.39 0.40
N ARG A 164 13.11 -4.20 0.59
CA ARG A 164 14.33 -3.99 1.38
C ARG A 164 14.13 -4.16 2.89
N ARG A 165 12.91 -4.49 3.33
CA ARG A 165 12.53 -4.72 4.73
C ARG A 165 12.85 -3.53 5.63
N SER A 166 12.64 -2.33 5.13
CA SER A 166 12.91 -1.08 5.84
C SER A 166 11.63 -0.49 6.44
N LYS A 167 11.68 -0.05 7.70
CA LYS A 167 10.56 0.66 8.34
C LYS A 167 10.14 1.94 7.60
N TYR A 168 11.05 2.53 6.82
CA TYR A 168 10.77 3.74 6.06
C TYR A 168 9.77 3.51 4.91
N SER A 169 9.47 2.25 4.54
CA SER A 169 8.39 1.94 3.61
C SER A 169 7.06 2.53 4.05
N PHE A 170 6.75 2.43 5.34
CA PHE A 170 5.52 2.99 5.92
C PHE A 170 5.48 4.51 5.85
N GLY A 171 6.62 5.20 5.97
CA GLY A 171 6.68 6.64 5.77
C GLY A 171 6.26 7.07 4.37
N PHE A 172 6.67 6.33 3.35
CA PHE A 172 6.24 6.58 1.97
C PHE A 172 4.80 6.16 1.70
N TYR A 173 4.29 5.11 2.33
CA TYR A 173 2.86 4.78 2.29
C TYR A 173 2.02 5.89 2.92
N ILE A 174 2.39 6.41 4.09
CA ILE A 174 1.73 7.56 4.74
C ILE A 174 1.69 8.78 3.81
N ILE A 175 2.80 9.10 3.14
CA ILE A 175 2.85 10.19 2.15
C ILE A 175 1.86 9.92 1.00
N ASN A 176 1.84 8.71 0.49
CA ASN A 176 0.92 8.31 -0.57
C ASN A 176 -0.55 8.41 -0.13
N ASP A 177 -0.86 7.96 1.08
CA ASP A 177 -2.22 8.04 1.62
C ASP A 177 -2.70 9.49 1.73
N ILE A 178 -1.83 10.40 2.19
CA ILE A 178 -2.14 11.84 2.24
C ILE A 178 -2.42 12.37 0.82
N ILE A 179 -1.59 12.03 -0.16
CA ILE A 179 -1.81 12.43 -1.56
C ILE A 179 -3.15 11.91 -2.07
N LEU A 180 -3.48 10.64 -1.80
CA LEU A 180 -4.74 10.03 -2.21
C LEU A 180 -5.95 10.62 -1.48
N MET A 181 -5.83 11.00 -0.20
CA MET A 181 -6.89 11.71 0.51
C MET A 181 -7.21 13.04 -0.14
N PHE A 182 -6.21 13.80 -0.60
CA PHE A 182 -6.44 15.03 -1.37
C PHE A 182 -7.05 14.73 -2.73
N LEU A 183 -6.52 13.73 -3.45
CA LEU A 183 -7.00 13.36 -4.78
C LEU A 183 -8.50 13.00 -4.80
N TRP A 184 -8.96 12.25 -3.83
CA TRP A 184 -10.36 11.80 -3.74
C TRP A 184 -11.23 12.70 -2.87
N GLY A 185 -10.64 13.36 -1.88
CA GLY A 185 -11.37 14.22 -0.94
C GLY A 185 -11.84 15.53 -1.57
N ILE A 186 -11.01 16.20 -2.36
CA ILE A 186 -11.35 17.48 -2.99
C ILE A 186 -12.61 17.35 -3.88
N PRO A 187 -12.67 16.41 -4.85
CA PRO A 187 -13.87 16.22 -5.66
C PRO A 187 -15.10 15.82 -4.83
N ALA A 188 -14.93 14.99 -3.80
CA ALA A 188 -16.03 14.59 -2.93
C ALA A 188 -16.63 15.81 -2.17
N LEU A 189 -15.81 16.72 -1.70
CA LEU A 189 -16.26 17.97 -1.04
C LEU A 189 -16.99 18.92 -2.01
N HIS A 190 -16.68 18.87 -3.31
CA HIS A 190 -17.33 19.66 -4.35
C HIS A 190 -18.57 18.98 -4.96
N GLY A 191 -19.18 18.03 -4.26
CA GLY A 191 -20.46 17.42 -4.63
C GLY A 191 -20.38 16.06 -5.29
N SER A 192 -19.18 15.53 -5.54
CA SER A 192 -19.02 14.18 -6.12
C SER A 192 -19.06 13.11 -5.02
N TYR A 193 -20.18 13.02 -4.29
CA TYR A 193 -20.32 12.13 -3.11
C TYR A 193 -20.11 10.64 -3.43
N ILE A 194 -20.27 10.23 -4.69
CA ILE A 194 -19.97 8.86 -5.15
C ILE A 194 -18.49 8.48 -4.92
N LEU A 195 -17.60 9.46 -4.74
CA LEU A 195 -16.17 9.27 -4.49
C LEU A 195 -15.82 9.09 -3.00
N VAL A 196 -16.78 9.25 -2.10
CA VAL A 196 -16.56 9.06 -0.66
C VAL A 196 -15.99 7.68 -0.31
N PRO A 197 -16.41 6.56 -0.94
CA PRO A 197 -15.78 5.26 -0.70
C PRO A 197 -14.29 5.21 -1.09
N MET A 198 -13.89 5.97 -2.10
CA MET A 198 -12.48 6.05 -2.53
C MET A 198 -11.60 6.80 -1.50
N LEU A 199 -12.18 7.72 -0.73
CA LEU A 199 -11.50 8.43 0.36
C LEU A 199 -11.27 7.54 1.59
N LEU A 200 -12.11 6.53 1.80
CA LEU A 200 -12.05 5.67 2.97
C LEU A 200 -10.77 4.81 3.00
N ASN A 201 -10.38 4.26 1.86
CA ASN A 201 -9.21 3.40 1.77
C ASN A 201 -7.91 4.08 2.22
N PRO A 202 -7.51 5.23 1.66
CA PRO A 202 -6.30 5.91 2.11
C PRO A 202 -6.41 6.39 3.58
N THR A 203 -7.62 6.73 4.07
CA THR A 203 -7.82 7.10 5.48
C THR A 203 -7.55 5.92 6.41
N ILE A 204 -8.05 4.73 6.09
CA ILE A 204 -7.81 3.51 6.86
C ILE A 204 -6.33 3.10 6.75
N ASN A 205 -5.75 3.16 5.55
CA ASN A 205 -4.35 2.80 5.32
C ASN A 205 -3.41 3.75 6.07
N PHE A 206 -3.68 5.04 6.12
CA PHE A 206 -2.91 6.00 6.91
C PHE A 206 -2.78 5.58 8.38
N ILE A 207 -3.87 5.07 9.00
CA ILE A 207 -3.85 4.56 10.36
C ILE A 207 -3.00 3.28 10.44
N ASN A 208 -3.19 2.35 9.49
CA ASN A 208 -2.41 1.11 9.41
C ASN A 208 -0.92 1.37 9.23
N ASP A 209 -0.56 2.30 8.35
CA ASP A 209 0.83 2.57 8.02
C ASP A 209 1.54 3.36 9.12
N THR A 210 0.80 4.26 9.80
CA THR A 210 1.29 4.88 11.03
C THR A 210 1.58 3.83 12.10
N TYR A 211 0.65 2.89 12.32
CA TYR A 211 0.87 1.77 13.22
C TYR A 211 2.06 0.91 12.77
N GLY A 212 2.16 0.59 11.48
CA GLY A 212 3.24 -0.20 10.89
C GLY A 212 4.61 0.41 11.13
N PHE A 213 4.75 1.72 10.95
CA PHE A 213 5.98 2.44 11.22
C PHE A 213 6.44 2.27 12.67
N TYR A 214 5.54 2.49 13.63
CA TYR A 214 5.86 2.35 15.06
C TYR A 214 6.14 0.91 15.44
N ASN A 215 5.37 -0.06 14.92
CA ASN A 215 5.57 -1.48 15.19
C ASN A 215 6.92 -1.96 14.67
N TRP A 216 7.30 -1.57 13.44
CA TRP A 216 8.61 -1.93 12.88
C TRP A 216 9.77 -1.27 13.62
N LYS A 217 9.60 -0.02 14.05
CA LYS A 217 10.61 0.65 14.90
C LYS A 217 10.83 -0.09 16.22
N LYS A 218 9.76 -0.60 16.84
CA LYS A 218 9.84 -1.41 18.07
C LYS A 218 10.49 -2.77 17.80
N THR A 219 10.05 -3.45 16.73
CA THR A 219 10.59 -4.76 16.33
C THR A 219 12.07 -4.68 15.98
N GLU A 220 12.51 -3.63 15.28
CA GLU A 220 13.94 -3.40 14.97
C GLU A 220 14.79 -3.30 16.23
N LYS A 221 14.30 -2.64 17.29
CA LYS A 221 15.02 -2.57 18.58
C LYS A 221 15.19 -3.96 19.21
N ILE A 222 14.13 -4.79 19.18
CA ILE A 222 14.19 -6.16 19.73
C ILE A 222 15.14 -7.04 18.92
N GLN A 223 15.14 -6.92 17.60
CA GLN A 223 16.00 -7.72 16.73
C GLN A 223 17.49 -7.37 16.89
N ARG A 224 17.80 -6.12 17.28
CA ARG A 224 19.19 -5.64 17.47
C ARG A 224 19.70 -5.79 18.90
N SER A 225 18.84 -6.01 19.89
CA SER A 225 19.23 -6.36 21.25
C SER A 225 19.68 -7.83 21.35
#